data_05ded1089605135577587402b1bfec9d
#
_entry.id   05ded1089605135577587402b1bfec9d
#
_cell.length_a   1.000
_cell.length_b   1.000
_cell.length_c   1.000
_cell.angle_alpha   90.00
_cell.angle_beta   90.00
_cell.angle_gamma   90.00
#
_symmetry.space_group_name_H-M   'P 1'
#
loop_
_entity.id
_entity.type
_entity.pdbx_description
1 polymer ?
#
loop_
_entity_poly.entity_id
_entity_poly.type
_entity_poly.pdbx_seq_one_letter_code
_entity_poly.pdbx_strand_id
1 'polypeptide(L)'
;MDLTKLELVQLARLAQRIFLKCYGYPDEKLVQAPARVNLLGEHTDYNDGFVLPCAINFHVVVAAASRPDKLVRVIAANYQNQLDQFDLDKDIVPHQYFPWANYIRGVAKTLLSHGKILAGMDIVIAGNIPQGAGLSSSAALEVAIIQSFASVFGLDIGGKEIAAIGQQAENEFVGC
;
A
#
# COMPACT_ATOMS: atom_id res chain seq x y z
N MET A 1 5.99 -8.76 -18.04
CA MET A 1 6.12 -7.32 -18.37
C MET A 1 6.94 -6.68 -17.26
N ASP A 2 7.98 -5.96 -17.62
CA ASP A 2 8.83 -5.26 -16.65
C ASP A 2 8.19 -3.91 -16.29
N LEU A 3 7.59 -3.82 -15.10
CA LEU A 3 6.87 -2.61 -14.66
C LEU A 3 7.83 -1.46 -14.30
N THR A 4 9.11 -1.73 -14.05
CA THR A 4 10.09 -0.69 -13.65
C THR A 4 10.31 0.37 -14.72
N LYS A 5 9.96 0.08 -15.97
CA LYS A 5 10.07 0.98 -17.13
C LYS A 5 8.80 1.79 -17.42
N LEU A 6 7.73 1.55 -16.68
CA LEU A 6 6.48 2.27 -16.91
C LEU A 6 6.48 3.62 -16.21
N GLU A 7 5.97 4.63 -16.90
CA GLU A 7 5.68 5.92 -16.30
C GLU A 7 4.39 5.86 -15.46
N LEU A 8 4.20 6.84 -14.58
CA LEU A 8 3.07 6.92 -13.67
C LEU A 8 1.71 6.75 -14.36
N VAL A 9 1.49 7.43 -15.49
CA VAL A 9 0.22 7.32 -16.25
C VAL A 9 0.00 5.90 -16.80
N GLN A 10 1.07 5.21 -17.18
CA GLN A 10 1.00 3.83 -17.67
C GLN A 10 0.70 2.86 -16.54
N LEU A 11 1.30 3.07 -15.34
CA LEU A 11 1.00 2.29 -14.14
C LEU A 11 -0.46 2.46 -13.72
N ALA A 12 -0.96 3.70 -13.70
CA ALA A 12 -2.34 4.03 -13.39
C ALA A 12 -3.33 3.28 -14.31
N ARG A 13 -3.12 3.39 -15.62
CA ARG A 13 -3.93 2.69 -16.63
C ARG A 13 -3.84 1.17 -16.51
N LEU A 14 -2.68 0.64 -16.14
CA LEU A 14 -2.49 -0.79 -15.91
C LEU A 14 -3.30 -1.26 -14.71
N ALA A 15 -3.20 -0.57 -13.57
CA ALA A 15 -3.93 -0.90 -12.35
C ALA A 15 -5.45 -0.89 -12.59
N GLN A 16 -5.98 0.16 -13.22
CA GLN A 16 -7.40 0.28 -13.56
C GLN A 16 -7.89 -0.82 -14.52
N ARG A 17 -7.09 -1.15 -15.53
CA ARG A 17 -7.42 -2.23 -16.48
C ARG A 17 -7.45 -3.60 -15.81
N ILE A 18 -6.49 -3.88 -14.92
CA ILE A 18 -6.48 -5.14 -14.13
C ILE A 18 -7.68 -5.15 -13.21
N PHE A 19 -7.99 -4.03 -12.54
CA PHE A 19 -9.14 -3.90 -11.64
C PHE A 19 -10.43 -4.25 -12.36
N LEU A 20 -10.72 -3.58 -13.47
CA LEU A 20 -11.92 -3.84 -14.26
C LEU A 20 -11.99 -5.29 -14.78
N LYS A 21 -10.86 -5.84 -15.23
CA LYS A 21 -10.80 -7.22 -15.74
C LYS A 21 -11.07 -8.26 -14.65
N CYS A 22 -10.54 -8.07 -13.45
CA CYS A 22 -10.58 -9.07 -12.39
C CYS A 22 -11.82 -8.95 -11.50
N TYR A 23 -12.32 -7.75 -11.27
CA TYR A 23 -13.46 -7.50 -10.40
C TYR A 23 -14.78 -7.25 -11.16
N GLY A 24 -14.72 -6.90 -12.46
CA GLY A 24 -15.89 -6.73 -13.32
C GLY A 24 -16.58 -5.35 -13.22
N TYR A 25 -16.01 -4.41 -12.49
CA TYR A 25 -16.50 -3.04 -12.34
C TYR A 25 -15.32 -2.06 -12.18
N PRO A 26 -15.50 -0.74 -12.40
CA PRO A 26 -14.40 0.23 -12.31
C PRO A 26 -13.99 0.49 -10.86
N ASP A 27 -12.74 0.94 -10.68
CA ASP A 27 -12.25 1.49 -9.42
C ASP A 27 -12.98 2.80 -9.06
N GLU A 28 -13.17 3.04 -7.78
CA GLU A 28 -13.74 4.31 -7.24
C GLU A 28 -12.65 5.35 -6.98
N LYS A 29 -11.47 4.89 -6.59
CA LYS A 29 -10.33 5.72 -6.22
C LYS A 29 -9.05 5.18 -6.85
N LEU A 30 -8.23 6.12 -7.32
CA LEU A 30 -6.88 5.85 -7.78
C LEU A 30 -5.91 6.67 -6.92
N VAL A 31 -5.05 5.99 -6.18
CA VAL A 31 -4.10 6.59 -5.25
C VAL A 31 -2.69 6.31 -5.70
N GLN A 32 -1.77 7.24 -5.47
CA GLN A 32 -0.34 7.05 -5.71
C GLN A 32 0.49 7.49 -4.50
N ALA A 33 1.61 6.82 -4.30
CA ALA A 33 2.64 7.27 -3.37
C ALA A 33 4.01 7.16 -4.05
N PRO A 34 4.87 8.20 -3.92
CA PRO A 34 6.22 8.17 -4.48
C PRO A 34 7.15 7.32 -3.62
N ALA A 35 8.19 6.79 -4.22
CA ALA A 35 9.36 6.30 -3.52
C ALA A 35 10.16 7.45 -2.91
N ARG A 36 11.05 7.12 -1.99
CA ARG A 36 11.86 8.08 -1.25
C ARG A 36 13.32 7.64 -1.19
N VAL A 37 14.23 8.62 -1.27
CA VAL A 37 15.64 8.47 -0.88
C VAL A 37 15.96 9.46 0.24
N ASN A 38 16.87 9.10 1.13
CA ASN A 38 17.49 10.07 2.05
C ASN A 38 18.73 10.64 1.37
N LEU A 39 18.75 11.93 1.13
CA LEU A 39 19.94 12.63 0.60
C LEU A 39 21.02 12.76 1.66
N LEU A 40 20.62 12.89 2.92
CA LEU A 40 21.49 12.92 4.11
C LEU A 40 20.82 12.13 5.24
N GLY A 41 21.63 11.45 6.06
CA GLY A 41 21.16 10.80 7.28
C GLY A 41 20.57 9.40 7.09
N GLU A 42 21.00 8.64 6.10
CA GLU A 42 20.45 7.32 5.76
C GLU A 42 20.54 6.28 6.89
N HIS A 43 21.45 6.43 7.85
CA HIS A 43 21.58 5.54 9.01
C HIS A 43 21.35 6.27 10.35
N THR A 44 20.81 7.48 10.32
CA THR A 44 20.55 8.29 11.51
C THR A 44 19.07 8.41 11.84
N ASP A 45 18.17 8.03 10.94
CA ASP A 45 16.72 8.10 11.09
C ASP A 45 16.19 7.23 12.25
N TYR A 46 16.78 6.07 12.48
CA TYR A 46 16.46 5.18 13.62
C TYR A 46 17.32 5.45 14.87
N ASN A 47 18.17 6.49 14.84
CA ASN A 47 19.03 6.95 15.95
C ASN A 47 18.73 8.40 16.38
N ASP A 48 17.50 8.87 16.21
CA ASP A 48 17.06 10.24 16.53
C ASP A 48 17.86 11.34 15.82
N GLY A 49 18.50 11.01 14.70
CA GLY A 49 19.29 11.93 13.90
C GLY A 49 18.47 12.67 12.85
N PHE A 50 19.04 13.77 12.33
CA PHE A 50 18.41 14.52 11.24
C PHE A 50 18.52 13.79 9.92
N VAL A 51 17.42 13.81 9.14
CA VAL A 51 17.33 13.25 7.79
C VAL A 51 16.89 14.32 6.80
N LEU A 52 17.30 14.16 5.55
CA LEU A 52 16.82 14.98 4.43
C LEU A 52 16.21 14.04 3.37
N PRO A 53 14.94 13.66 3.53
CA PRO A 53 14.26 12.80 2.55
C PRO A 53 13.87 13.60 1.31
N CYS A 54 13.92 12.92 0.16
CA CYS A 54 13.46 13.44 -1.12
C CYS A 54 12.59 12.41 -1.83
N ALA A 55 11.40 12.83 -2.27
CA ALA A 55 10.56 12.00 -3.14
C ALA A 55 11.20 11.91 -4.53
N ILE A 56 11.13 10.71 -5.12
CA ILE A 56 11.69 10.44 -6.45
C ILE A 56 10.61 9.93 -7.41
N ASN A 57 10.89 9.97 -8.71
CA ASN A 57 9.94 9.62 -9.76
C ASN A 57 9.80 8.09 -9.97
N PHE A 58 9.63 7.37 -8.87
CA PHE A 58 9.15 5.99 -8.84
C PHE A 58 7.93 5.94 -7.94
N HIS A 59 6.94 5.12 -8.27
CA HIS A 59 5.63 5.18 -7.60
C HIS A 59 5.05 3.79 -7.34
N VAL A 60 4.24 3.71 -6.29
CA VAL A 60 3.20 2.71 -6.13
C VAL A 60 1.86 3.35 -6.49
N VAL A 61 1.07 2.67 -7.30
CA VAL A 61 -0.30 3.06 -7.67
C VAL A 61 -1.26 2.00 -7.17
N VAL A 62 -2.35 2.45 -6.57
CA VAL A 62 -3.42 1.62 -6.02
C VAL A 62 -4.74 2.04 -6.65
N ALA A 63 -5.41 1.12 -7.36
CA ALA A 63 -6.80 1.25 -7.76
C ALA A 63 -7.66 0.53 -6.73
N ALA A 64 -8.67 1.19 -6.17
CA ALA A 64 -9.48 0.68 -5.07
C ALA A 64 -10.96 1.01 -5.24
N ALA A 65 -11.82 0.12 -4.73
CA ALA A 65 -13.27 0.35 -4.60
C ALA A 65 -13.81 -0.34 -3.36
N SER A 66 -14.85 0.24 -2.78
CA SER A 66 -15.56 -0.28 -1.62
C SER A 66 -16.32 -1.57 -1.94
N ARG A 67 -16.53 -2.39 -0.91
CA ARG A 67 -17.38 -3.57 -0.92
C ARG A 67 -18.39 -3.51 0.23
N PRO A 68 -19.59 -4.06 0.06
CA PRO A 68 -20.61 -4.06 1.12
C PRO A 68 -20.34 -5.05 2.26
N ASP A 69 -19.42 -6.00 2.03
CA ASP A 69 -19.01 -7.02 3.02
C ASP A 69 -17.77 -6.57 3.82
N LYS A 70 -17.14 -7.50 4.53
CA LYS A 70 -15.90 -7.27 5.29
C LYS A 70 -14.65 -7.87 4.65
N LEU A 71 -14.76 -8.34 3.41
CA LEU A 71 -13.66 -8.98 2.69
C LEU A 71 -12.77 -7.94 2.00
N VAL A 72 -11.48 -7.98 2.27
CA VAL A 72 -10.46 -7.26 1.50
C VAL A 72 -9.83 -8.22 0.50
N ARG A 73 -9.84 -7.86 -0.79
CA ARG A 73 -9.18 -8.62 -1.85
C ARG A 73 -8.14 -7.75 -2.54
N VAL A 74 -6.93 -8.27 -2.69
CA VAL A 74 -5.80 -7.51 -3.20
C VAL A 74 -5.13 -8.27 -4.34
N ILE A 75 -4.97 -7.62 -5.48
CA ILE A 75 -4.21 -8.15 -6.63
C ILE A 75 -2.91 -7.36 -6.77
N ALA A 76 -1.77 -8.06 -6.77
CA ALA A 76 -0.46 -7.47 -6.97
C ALA A 76 0.04 -7.68 -8.40
N ALA A 77 0.00 -6.63 -9.23
CA ALA A 77 0.42 -6.68 -10.64
C ALA A 77 1.90 -7.05 -10.81
N ASN A 78 2.75 -6.61 -9.87
CA ASN A 78 4.18 -6.90 -9.85
C ASN A 78 4.48 -8.39 -9.63
N TYR A 79 3.55 -9.14 -9.03
CA TYR A 79 3.66 -10.56 -8.70
C TYR A 79 2.70 -11.40 -9.56
N GLN A 80 2.68 -11.17 -10.87
CA GLN A 80 1.89 -11.93 -11.84
C GLN A 80 0.36 -11.95 -11.54
N ASN A 81 -0.15 -10.85 -10.98
CA ASN A 81 -1.52 -10.71 -10.51
C ASN A 81 -1.90 -11.74 -9.42
N GLN A 82 -0.96 -12.09 -8.54
CA GLN A 82 -1.29 -12.87 -7.35
C GLN A 82 -2.40 -12.19 -6.56
N LEU A 83 -3.33 -13.00 -6.08
CA LEU A 83 -4.46 -12.58 -5.25
C LEU A 83 -4.23 -12.97 -3.81
N ASP A 84 -4.35 -12.00 -2.92
CA ASP A 84 -4.56 -12.22 -1.48
C ASP A 84 -5.96 -11.78 -1.08
N GLN A 85 -6.53 -12.44 -0.06
CA GLN A 85 -7.80 -12.03 0.53
C GLN A 85 -7.83 -12.32 2.03
N PHE A 86 -8.47 -11.44 2.78
CA PHE A 86 -8.69 -11.58 4.22
C PHE A 86 -9.96 -10.87 4.67
N ASP A 87 -10.50 -11.32 5.80
CA ASP A 87 -11.75 -10.83 6.37
C ASP A 87 -11.44 -9.91 7.57
N LEU A 88 -12.00 -8.70 7.56
CA LEU A 88 -11.80 -7.70 8.61
C LEU A 88 -12.48 -8.04 9.94
N ASP A 89 -13.48 -8.92 9.93
CA ASP A 89 -14.16 -9.39 11.16
C ASP A 89 -13.44 -10.58 11.81
N LYS A 90 -12.37 -11.09 11.18
CA LYS A 90 -11.53 -12.16 11.71
C LYS A 90 -10.17 -11.62 12.16
N ASP A 91 -9.43 -12.42 12.95
CA ASP A 91 -8.05 -12.07 13.28
C ASP A 91 -7.20 -12.03 12.00
N ILE A 92 -6.60 -10.86 11.76
CA ILE A 92 -5.73 -10.66 10.61
C ILE A 92 -4.35 -11.18 10.99
N VAL A 93 -3.95 -12.29 10.34
CA VAL A 93 -2.66 -12.95 10.55
C VAL A 93 -1.77 -12.79 9.31
N PRO A 94 -0.43 -12.87 9.46
CA PRO A 94 0.50 -12.82 8.33
C PRO A 94 0.21 -13.92 7.30
N HIS A 95 0.33 -13.56 6.02
CA HIS A 95 0.20 -14.51 4.92
C HIS A 95 1.47 -15.37 4.83
N GLN A 96 1.31 -16.69 4.81
CA GLN A 96 2.41 -17.63 4.90
C GLN A 96 3.33 -17.64 3.66
N TYR A 97 2.76 -17.39 2.47
CA TYR A 97 3.47 -17.56 1.20
C TYR A 97 3.71 -16.26 0.43
N PHE A 98 3.00 -15.19 0.76
CA PHE A 98 3.08 -13.91 0.05
C PHE A 98 3.53 -12.78 1.00
N PRO A 99 4.86 -12.57 1.17
CA PRO A 99 5.35 -11.51 2.07
C PRO A 99 4.81 -10.11 1.73
N TRP A 100 4.61 -9.82 0.43
CA TRP A 100 4.05 -8.54 -0.02
C TRP A 100 2.65 -8.27 0.56
N ALA A 101 1.84 -9.30 0.79
CA ALA A 101 0.49 -9.16 1.33
C ALA A 101 0.49 -8.67 2.79
N ASN A 102 1.57 -8.90 3.52
CA ASN A 102 1.68 -8.55 4.94
C ASN A 102 1.68 -7.03 5.17
N TYR A 103 2.15 -6.24 4.22
CA TYR A 103 2.06 -4.78 4.28
C TYR A 103 0.60 -4.31 4.28
N ILE A 104 -0.25 -4.89 3.44
CA ILE A 104 -1.67 -4.54 3.35
C ILE A 104 -2.44 -5.04 4.57
N ARG A 105 -2.17 -6.28 4.98
CA ARG A 105 -2.77 -6.89 6.18
C ARG A 105 -2.38 -6.12 7.44
N GLY A 106 -1.11 -5.74 7.59
CA GLY A 106 -0.58 -4.92 8.68
C GLY A 106 -1.26 -3.56 8.75
N VAL A 107 -1.34 -2.86 7.63
CA VAL A 107 -2.05 -1.57 7.55
C VAL A 107 -3.52 -1.70 7.97
N ALA A 108 -4.25 -2.69 7.46
CA ALA A 108 -5.65 -2.90 7.82
C ALA A 108 -5.81 -3.19 9.32
N LYS A 109 -4.97 -4.06 9.88
CA LYS A 109 -4.96 -4.39 11.32
C LYS A 109 -4.67 -3.16 12.18
N THR A 110 -3.66 -2.36 11.79
CA THR A 110 -3.29 -1.13 12.52
C THR A 110 -4.40 -0.08 12.44
N LEU A 111 -5.01 0.13 11.28
CA LEU A 111 -6.17 1.04 11.16
C LEU A 111 -7.33 0.64 12.08
N LEU A 112 -7.67 -0.65 12.14
CA LEU A 112 -8.69 -1.18 13.04
C LEU A 112 -8.31 -0.98 14.52
N SER A 113 -7.05 -1.20 14.91
CA SER A 113 -6.58 -0.98 16.29
C SER A 113 -6.62 0.50 16.70
N HIS A 114 -6.52 1.42 15.74
CA HIS A 114 -6.71 2.86 15.93
C HIS A 114 -8.20 3.27 15.90
N GLY A 115 -9.14 2.32 15.93
CA GLY A 115 -10.57 2.57 15.97
C GLY A 115 -11.17 3.08 14.66
N LYS A 116 -10.45 2.96 13.53
CA LYS A 116 -11.01 3.34 12.23
C LYS A 116 -12.04 2.30 11.79
N ILE A 117 -13.17 2.78 11.29
CA ILE A 117 -14.25 1.92 10.80
C ILE A 117 -13.98 1.57 9.34
N LEU A 118 -13.72 0.29 9.06
CA LEU A 118 -13.46 -0.22 7.72
C LEU A 118 -14.60 -1.12 7.24
N ALA A 119 -14.81 -1.16 5.94
CA ALA A 119 -15.57 -2.19 5.24
C ALA A 119 -14.67 -2.92 4.25
N GLY A 120 -15.21 -3.92 3.56
CA GLY A 120 -14.47 -4.64 2.54
C GLY A 120 -14.01 -3.73 1.41
N MET A 121 -12.92 -4.11 0.75
CA MET A 121 -12.33 -3.31 -0.32
C MET A 121 -11.67 -4.22 -1.37
N ASP A 122 -11.90 -3.93 -2.64
CA ASP A 122 -11.16 -4.51 -3.74
C ASP A 122 -10.00 -3.58 -4.12
N ILE A 123 -8.81 -4.16 -4.28
CA ILE A 123 -7.57 -3.42 -4.47
C ILE A 123 -6.75 -4.05 -5.61
N VAL A 124 -6.19 -3.20 -6.47
CA VAL A 124 -5.10 -3.58 -7.38
C VAL A 124 -3.91 -2.69 -7.14
N ILE A 125 -2.74 -3.30 -6.96
CA ILE A 125 -1.46 -2.61 -6.74
C ILE A 125 -0.58 -2.80 -7.97
N ALA A 126 0.01 -1.70 -8.45
CA ALA A 126 1.06 -1.70 -9.46
C ALA A 126 2.15 -0.71 -9.07
N GLY A 127 3.42 -1.06 -9.24
CA GLY A 127 4.53 -0.17 -8.91
C GLY A 127 5.70 -0.32 -9.87
N ASN A 128 6.46 0.76 -10.05
CA ASN A 128 7.70 0.77 -10.83
C ASN A 128 8.95 0.91 -9.94
N ILE A 129 8.80 0.88 -8.62
CA ILE A 129 9.93 0.99 -7.69
C ILE A 129 10.77 -0.29 -7.78
N PRO A 130 12.08 -0.20 -8.09
CA PRO A 130 12.97 -1.36 -8.08
C PRO A 130 13.04 -1.98 -6.68
N GLN A 131 12.80 -3.29 -6.60
CA GLN A 131 12.84 -4.01 -5.33
C GLN A 131 14.29 -4.18 -4.83
N GLY A 132 14.48 -4.08 -3.51
CA GLY A 132 15.80 -4.24 -2.89
C GLY A 132 16.81 -3.13 -3.18
N ALA A 133 16.37 -2.03 -3.76
CA ALA A 133 17.25 -0.90 -4.12
C ALA A 133 17.35 0.18 -3.02
N GLY A 134 16.82 -0.05 -1.82
CA GLY A 134 16.84 0.96 -0.75
C GLY A 134 15.96 2.19 -1.00
N LEU A 135 14.98 2.08 -1.93
CA LEU A 135 14.13 3.20 -2.35
C LEU A 135 12.80 3.31 -1.57
N SER A 136 12.73 2.70 -0.39
CA SER A 136 11.57 2.74 0.50
C SER A 136 10.26 2.28 -0.17
N SER A 137 10.31 1.14 -0.88
CA SER A 137 9.14 0.58 -1.56
C SER A 137 8.06 0.12 -0.57
N SER A 138 8.43 -0.38 0.61
CA SER A 138 7.51 -0.74 1.70
C SER A 138 6.72 0.47 2.18
N ALA A 139 7.42 1.54 2.58
CA ALA A 139 6.78 2.77 3.04
C ALA A 139 5.86 3.39 1.98
N ALA A 140 6.27 3.39 0.69
CA ALA A 140 5.42 3.86 -0.40
C ALA A 140 4.14 3.02 -0.54
N LEU A 141 4.25 1.69 -0.41
CA LEU A 141 3.11 0.78 -0.45
C LEU A 141 2.16 1.04 0.73
N GLU A 142 2.68 1.09 1.95
CA GLU A 142 1.88 1.33 3.15
C GLU A 142 1.14 2.66 3.10
N VAL A 143 1.83 3.74 2.74
CA VAL A 143 1.21 5.07 2.56
C VAL A 143 0.11 5.03 1.50
N ALA A 144 0.34 4.39 0.34
CA ALA A 144 -0.66 4.27 -0.70
C ALA A 144 -1.89 3.47 -0.24
N ILE A 145 -1.71 2.40 0.53
CA ILE A 145 -2.81 1.58 1.07
C ILE A 145 -3.58 2.34 2.15
N ILE A 146 -2.92 3.00 3.11
CA ILE A 146 -3.59 3.84 4.13
C ILE A 146 -4.43 4.92 3.45
N GLN A 147 -3.84 5.63 2.48
CA GLN A 147 -4.53 6.68 1.73
C GLN A 147 -5.69 6.13 0.89
N SER A 148 -5.61 4.87 0.40
CA SER A 148 -6.69 4.21 -0.31
C SER A 148 -7.86 3.93 0.63
N PHE A 149 -7.62 3.37 1.82
CA PHE A 149 -8.66 3.19 2.85
C PHE A 149 -9.27 4.53 3.24
N ALA A 150 -8.44 5.55 3.50
CA ALA A 150 -8.91 6.88 3.85
C ALA A 150 -9.81 7.49 2.75
N SER A 151 -9.40 7.39 1.50
CA SER A 151 -10.14 7.99 0.37
C SER A 151 -11.43 7.26 0.04
N VAL A 152 -11.46 5.92 0.19
CA VAL A 152 -12.65 5.09 -0.10
C VAL A 152 -13.69 5.25 1.01
N PHE A 153 -13.26 5.27 2.28
CA PHE A 153 -14.19 5.31 3.43
C PHE A 153 -14.35 6.70 4.06
N GLY A 154 -13.73 7.74 3.47
CA GLY A 154 -13.85 9.11 3.99
C GLY A 154 -13.23 9.29 5.37
N LEU A 155 -12.13 8.58 5.67
CA LEU A 155 -11.47 8.70 6.96
C LEU A 155 -10.62 9.99 6.99
N ASP A 156 -10.78 10.76 8.06
CA ASP A 156 -9.92 11.92 8.32
C ASP A 156 -8.62 11.44 8.99
N ILE A 157 -7.57 11.31 8.19
CA ILE A 157 -6.24 10.86 8.65
C ILE A 157 -5.20 11.83 8.09
N GLY A 158 -4.55 12.56 8.99
CA GLY A 158 -3.50 13.53 8.62
C GLY A 158 -2.19 12.86 8.23
N GLY A 159 -1.33 13.58 7.49
CA GLY A 159 -0.05 13.03 6.99
C GLY A 159 0.87 12.45 8.07
N LYS A 160 0.92 13.07 9.26
CA LYS A 160 1.70 12.53 10.40
C LYS A 160 1.12 11.21 10.92
N GLU A 161 -0.21 11.09 10.97
CA GLU A 161 -0.89 9.88 11.39
C GLU A 161 -0.70 8.76 10.36
N ILE A 162 -0.73 9.08 9.06
CA ILE A 162 -0.41 8.13 7.98
C ILE A 162 0.99 7.54 8.17
N ALA A 163 1.99 8.41 8.43
CA ALA A 163 3.37 7.96 8.65
C ALA A 163 3.49 7.06 9.90
N ALA A 164 2.84 7.42 11.01
CA ALA A 164 2.85 6.64 12.24
C ALA A 164 2.17 5.27 12.06
N ILE A 165 1.03 5.22 11.39
CA ILE A 165 0.30 3.97 11.10
C ILE A 165 1.16 3.05 10.20
N GLY A 166 1.79 3.60 9.15
CA GLY A 166 2.68 2.82 8.27
C GLY A 166 3.85 2.23 9.04
N GLN A 167 4.57 3.05 9.81
CA GLN A 167 5.69 2.60 10.64
C GLN A 167 5.27 1.51 11.64
N GLN A 168 4.12 1.68 12.30
CA GLN A 168 3.61 0.67 13.23
C GLN A 168 3.27 -0.64 12.52
N ALA A 169 2.63 -0.58 11.35
CA ALA A 169 2.30 -1.77 10.55
C ALA A 169 3.57 -2.52 10.12
N GLU A 170 4.60 -1.80 9.68
CA GLU A 170 5.88 -2.40 9.29
C GLU A 170 6.59 -3.06 10.48
N ASN A 171 6.70 -2.37 11.61
CA ASN A 171 7.41 -2.86 12.78
C ASN A 171 6.69 -4.02 13.50
N GLU A 172 5.38 -3.91 13.71
CA GLU A 172 4.63 -4.85 14.57
C GLU A 172 4.05 -6.03 13.81
N PHE A 173 3.76 -5.88 12.51
CA PHE A 173 3.09 -6.92 11.73
C PHE A 173 4.01 -7.54 10.68
N VAL A 174 4.78 -6.75 9.94
CA VAL A 174 5.71 -7.26 8.91
C VAL A 174 6.99 -7.77 9.57
N GLY A 175 7.49 -7.06 10.59
CA GLY A 175 8.68 -7.47 11.35
C GLY A 175 9.99 -7.05 10.69
N CYS A 176 10.00 -5.87 10.08
CA CYS A 176 11.21 -5.25 9.48
C CYS A 176 11.75 -4.12 10.37
#